data_4d99fb0b40f73ce8734f92707586ab41
#
_entry.id   4d99fb0b40f73ce8734f92707586ab41
#
_cell.length_a   1.000
_cell.length_b   1.000
_cell.length_c   1.000
_cell.angle_alpha   90.00
_cell.angle_beta   90.00
_cell.angle_gamma   90.00
#
_symmetry.space_group_name_H-M   'P 1'
#
loop_
_entity.id
_entity.type
_entity.pdbx_description
1 polymer ?
#
loop_
_entity_poly.entity_id
_entity_poly.type
_entity_poly.pdbx_seq_one_letter_code
_entity_poly.pdbx_strand_id
1 'polypeptide(L)'
;MTNPQPPSRRVAVSPPFDLAKTVAPASWARGRWPNVDARRGAFVWVGWEANQVVWRSVRQIDARTLEIIGSGSSERDVHWASAVLGASAAIPVFDDPILAALARKHPGLRAWSAGSLFEGVVSSIVGQSISVAAAATTERRLCERFNDGLHIDGRQFWPPPRPEQLASSSAAFVRETGVTTKRAEALVAVGTLFASEPTRAAFDTDPVAAVQQLASISGIGPWTIQSALLWGVAAADAHPTRDVALLRAARVHYPVVSDLKDLDRLAEQWKPYRAWAARLLWLDLFGYDGANATGDA
;
A
#
# COMPACT_ATOMS: atom_id res chain seq x y z
N MET A 1 -8.17 -12.99 33.43
CA MET A 1 -9.01 -11.80 33.17
C MET A 1 -9.16 -11.67 31.68
N THR A 2 -10.30 -11.96 31.12
CA THR A 2 -10.60 -11.79 29.69
C THR A 2 -10.65 -10.29 29.42
N ASN A 3 -9.69 -9.79 28.65
CA ASN A 3 -9.71 -8.41 28.17
C ASN A 3 -11.01 -8.23 27.39
N PRO A 4 -11.87 -7.21 27.67
CA PRO A 4 -13.11 -7.02 26.94
C PRO A 4 -12.77 -6.88 25.44
N GLN A 5 -13.48 -7.64 24.61
CA GLN A 5 -13.30 -7.48 23.16
C GLN A 5 -13.63 -6.03 22.78
N PRO A 6 -12.78 -5.40 21.95
CA PRO A 6 -13.08 -4.05 21.47
C PRO A 6 -14.41 -4.03 20.72
N PRO A 7 -15.19 -2.94 20.82
CA PRO A 7 -16.50 -2.86 20.21
C PRO A 7 -16.42 -3.00 18.69
N SER A 8 -17.36 -3.76 18.13
CA SER A 8 -17.60 -3.82 16.69
C SER A 8 -18.29 -2.54 16.23
N ARG A 9 -17.85 -1.98 15.12
CA ARG A 9 -18.37 -0.76 14.51
C ARG A 9 -18.66 -1.01 13.04
N ARG A 10 -19.67 -0.34 12.49
CA ARG A 10 -20.07 -0.47 11.08
C ARG A 10 -19.76 0.79 10.30
N VAL A 11 -19.12 0.62 9.13
CA VAL A 11 -18.80 1.70 8.21
C VAL A 11 -19.45 1.41 6.86
N ALA A 12 -20.17 2.40 6.34
CA ALA A 12 -20.78 2.31 5.02
C ALA A 12 -19.71 2.46 3.92
N VAL A 13 -19.86 1.72 2.82
CA VAL A 13 -19.02 1.81 1.63
C VAL A 13 -19.86 2.07 0.39
N SER A 14 -19.27 2.73 -0.61
CA SER A 14 -19.92 2.96 -1.90
C SER A 14 -19.90 1.68 -2.75
N PRO A 15 -21.07 1.12 -3.12
CA PRO A 15 -21.12 -0.07 -3.96
C PRO A 15 -20.79 0.24 -5.43
N PRO A 16 -20.32 -0.75 -6.20
CA PRO A 16 -19.86 -2.05 -5.73
C PRO A 16 -18.55 -1.93 -4.95
N PHE A 17 -18.40 -2.72 -3.88
CA PHE A 17 -17.18 -2.81 -3.09
C PHE A 17 -16.87 -4.29 -2.81
N ASP A 18 -15.61 -4.68 -2.94
CA ASP A 18 -15.11 -6.02 -2.66
C ASP A 18 -13.81 -5.92 -1.87
N LEU A 19 -13.87 -6.26 -0.58
CA LEU A 19 -12.74 -6.16 0.32
C LEU A 19 -11.59 -7.07 -0.12
N ALA A 20 -11.89 -8.32 -0.50
CA ALA A 20 -10.86 -9.29 -0.86
C ALA A 20 -10.05 -8.83 -2.08
N LYS A 21 -10.72 -8.31 -3.11
CA LYS A 21 -10.05 -7.74 -4.28
C LYS A 21 -9.26 -6.48 -3.93
N THR A 22 -9.83 -5.62 -3.09
CA THR A 22 -9.20 -4.35 -2.67
C THR A 22 -7.89 -4.57 -1.94
N VAL A 23 -7.85 -5.53 -1.01
CA VAL A 23 -6.66 -5.81 -0.19
C VAL A 23 -5.79 -6.95 -0.74
N ALA A 24 -6.10 -7.46 -1.92
CA ALA A 24 -5.32 -8.50 -2.58
C ALA A 24 -3.80 -8.24 -2.60
N PRO A 25 -3.32 -7.00 -2.83
CA PRO A 25 -1.88 -6.71 -2.75
C PRO A 25 -1.22 -7.15 -1.44
N ALA A 26 -1.91 -7.09 -0.32
CA ALA A 26 -1.37 -7.56 0.96
C ALA A 26 -1.16 -9.08 1.01
N SER A 27 -1.90 -9.86 0.19
CA SER A 27 -1.74 -11.32 0.08
C SER A 27 -0.68 -11.73 -0.95
N TRP A 28 -0.51 -11.00 -2.07
CA TRP A 28 0.45 -11.36 -3.13
C TRP A 28 1.89 -11.40 -2.63
N ALA A 29 2.20 -10.54 -1.70
CA ALA A 29 3.55 -10.30 -1.23
C ALA A 29 3.91 -11.09 0.06
N ARG A 30 3.11 -12.04 0.49
CA ARG A 30 3.38 -12.96 1.63
C ARG A 30 4.08 -12.27 2.81
N GLY A 31 3.47 -11.22 3.37
CA GLY A 31 4.04 -10.45 4.49
C GLY A 31 4.99 -9.33 4.05
N ARG A 32 4.84 -8.83 2.82
CA ARG A 32 5.59 -7.67 2.30
C ARG A 32 5.46 -6.47 3.23
N TRP A 33 4.30 -6.29 3.82
CA TRP A 33 4.04 -5.24 4.80
C TRP A 33 3.76 -5.88 6.16
N PRO A 34 4.67 -5.76 7.14
CA PRO A 34 4.56 -6.43 8.44
C PRO A 34 3.43 -5.91 9.32
N ASN A 35 2.80 -4.83 8.93
CA ASN A 35 1.69 -4.18 9.62
C ASN A 35 0.31 -4.52 9.04
N VAL A 36 0.24 -5.35 8.00
CA VAL A 36 -1.05 -5.76 7.41
C VAL A 36 -1.10 -7.26 7.11
N ASP A 37 -2.31 -7.79 7.10
CA ASP A 37 -2.59 -9.17 6.64
C ASP A 37 -3.99 -9.24 6.03
N ALA A 38 -4.10 -9.94 4.88
CA ALA A 38 -5.35 -10.15 4.16
C ALA A 38 -5.57 -11.63 3.94
N ARG A 39 -6.42 -12.25 4.74
CA ARG A 39 -6.75 -13.68 4.63
C ARG A 39 -8.16 -13.99 5.10
N ARG A 40 -8.77 -15.03 4.51
CA ARG A 40 -10.06 -15.60 4.94
C ARG A 40 -11.19 -14.57 5.05
N GLY A 41 -11.24 -13.60 4.13
CA GLY A 41 -12.28 -12.59 4.10
C GLY A 41 -12.15 -11.50 5.18
N ALA A 42 -11.00 -11.43 5.86
CA ALA A 42 -10.66 -10.36 6.81
C ALA A 42 -9.38 -9.65 6.40
N PHE A 43 -9.30 -8.38 6.76
CA PHE A 43 -8.11 -7.56 6.62
C PHE A 43 -7.72 -6.99 7.97
N VAL A 44 -6.49 -7.20 8.40
CA VAL A 44 -5.92 -6.61 9.61
C VAL A 44 -4.92 -5.54 9.22
N TRP A 45 -5.03 -4.39 9.84
CA TRP A 45 -4.12 -3.26 9.70
C TRP A 45 -3.65 -2.77 11.06
N VAL A 46 -2.36 -2.51 11.18
CA VAL A 46 -1.72 -1.89 12.36
C VAL A 46 -1.00 -0.63 11.92
N GLY A 47 -1.17 0.45 12.64
CA GLY A 47 -0.54 1.73 12.33
C GLY A 47 -0.61 2.71 13.49
N TRP A 48 -0.51 4.00 13.17
CA TRP A 48 -0.46 5.06 14.15
C TRP A 48 -1.69 5.97 14.09
N GLU A 49 -2.25 6.30 15.24
CA GLU A 49 -3.15 7.43 15.43
C GLU A 49 -2.51 8.37 16.46
N ALA A 50 -2.13 9.55 16.04
CA ALA A 50 -1.26 10.44 16.80
C ALA A 50 0.03 9.68 17.21
N ASN A 51 0.26 9.47 18.50
CA ASN A 51 1.44 8.77 19.02
C ASN A 51 1.11 7.37 19.58
N GLN A 52 -0.08 6.85 19.30
CA GLN A 52 -0.51 5.54 19.80
C GLN A 52 -0.58 4.53 18.68
N VAL A 53 -0.08 3.32 18.94
CA VAL A 53 -0.27 2.19 18.03
C VAL A 53 -1.72 1.74 18.12
N VAL A 54 -2.37 1.67 16.96
CA VAL A 54 -3.75 1.20 16.84
C VAL A 54 -3.83 0.08 15.81
N TRP A 55 -4.87 -0.74 15.95
CA TRP A 55 -5.14 -1.79 15.00
C TRP A 55 -6.63 -1.83 14.62
N ARG A 56 -6.91 -2.34 13.43
CA ARG A 56 -8.25 -2.61 12.90
C ARG A 56 -8.28 -3.96 12.23
N SER A 57 -9.26 -4.78 12.60
CA SER A 57 -9.65 -6.00 11.89
C SER A 57 -10.96 -5.71 11.16
N VAL A 58 -10.97 -5.90 9.85
CA VAL A 58 -12.05 -5.50 8.96
C VAL A 58 -12.64 -6.71 8.28
N ARG A 59 -13.96 -6.81 8.25
CA ARG A 59 -14.72 -7.79 7.47
C ARG A 59 -15.77 -7.10 6.63
N GLN A 60 -16.04 -7.63 5.46
CA GLN A 60 -17.17 -7.18 4.66
C GLN A 60 -18.41 -7.98 5.07
N ILE A 61 -19.47 -7.28 5.52
CA ILE A 61 -20.73 -7.89 5.99
C ILE A 61 -21.69 -8.06 4.80
N ASP A 62 -21.75 -7.03 3.96
CA ASP A 62 -22.58 -7.01 2.76
C ASP A 62 -21.98 -6.05 1.71
N ALA A 63 -22.68 -5.84 0.60
CA ALA A 63 -22.19 -5.01 -0.50
C ALA A 63 -21.98 -3.52 -0.14
N ARG A 64 -22.45 -3.07 1.04
CA ARG A 64 -22.47 -1.68 1.46
C ARG A 64 -21.86 -1.44 2.85
N THR A 65 -21.44 -2.51 3.54
CA THR A 65 -21.09 -2.42 4.96
C THR A 65 -19.83 -3.17 5.29
N LEU A 66 -18.87 -2.48 5.91
CA LEU A 66 -17.73 -3.08 6.60
C LEU A 66 -18.01 -3.12 8.11
N GLU A 67 -17.61 -4.21 8.74
CA GLU A 67 -17.46 -4.31 10.18
C GLU A 67 -15.99 -4.09 10.55
N ILE A 68 -15.76 -3.19 11.50
CA ILE A 68 -14.41 -2.87 12.00
C ILE A 68 -14.38 -3.17 13.50
N ILE A 69 -13.42 -3.97 13.91
CA ILE A 69 -13.09 -4.26 15.30
C ILE A 69 -11.65 -3.79 15.53
N GLY A 70 -11.38 -3.08 16.61
CA GLY A 70 -10.02 -2.65 16.89
C GLY A 70 -9.89 -1.59 17.96
N SER A 71 -8.65 -1.18 18.22
CA SER A 71 -8.29 -0.15 19.21
C SER A 71 -8.31 1.27 18.64
N GLY A 72 -8.44 1.43 17.32
CA GLY A 72 -8.55 2.75 16.69
C GLY A 72 -9.83 3.50 17.08
N SER A 73 -9.80 4.83 16.98
CA SER A 73 -10.96 5.67 17.28
C SER A 73 -12.10 5.44 16.27
N SER A 74 -13.33 5.24 16.78
CA SER A 74 -14.52 5.08 15.95
C SER A 74 -14.81 6.31 15.08
N GLU A 75 -14.50 7.50 15.57
CA GLU A 75 -14.67 8.76 14.82
C GLU A 75 -13.79 8.80 13.57
N ARG A 76 -12.66 8.10 13.59
CA ARG A 76 -11.71 8.04 12.48
C ARG A 76 -11.97 6.89 11.52
N ASP A 77 -12.81 5.91 11.85
CA ASP A 77 -13.00 4.72 11.03
C ASP A 77 -13.50 5.01 9.62
N VAL A 78 -14.40 5.96 9.44
CA VAL A 78 -14.90 6.36 8.11
C VAL A 78 -13.79 6.99 7.27
N HIS A 79 -13.03 7.90 7.87
CA HIS A 79 -11.89 8.53 7.20
C HIS A 79 -10.81 7.50 6.87
N TRP A 80 -10.46 6.64 7.83
CA TRP A 80 -9.49 5.57 7.64
C TRP A 80 -9.92 4.60 6.53
N ALA A 81 -11.17 4.14 6.52
CA ALA A 81 -11.68 3.24 5.48
C ALA A 81 -11.64 3.89 4.09
N SER A 82 -11.90 5.20 4.00
CA SER A 82 -11.78 5.94 2.75
C SER A 82 -10.33 6.06 2.29
N ALA A 83 -9.41 6.40 3.20
CA ALA A 83 -7.99 6.60 2.88
C ALA A 83 -7.27 5.28 2.57
N VAL A 84 -7.50 4.23 3.39
CA VAL A 84 -6.78 2.95 3.28
C VAL A 84 -7.45 1.98 2.33
N LEU A 85 -8.77 1.90 2.32
CA LEU A 85 -9.54 0.93 1.52
C LEU A 85 -10.25 1.56 0.31
N GLY A 86 -10.16 2.86 0.12
CA GLY A 86 -10.88 3.54 -0.94
C GLY A 86 -12.41 3.38 -0.84
N ALA A 87 -12.94 3.26 0.38
CA ALA A 87 -14.33 2.88 0.65
C ALA A 87 -15.37 3.82 0.00
N SER A 88 -15.04 5.10 -0.17
CA SER A 88 -15.86 6.12 -0.81
C SER A 88 -15.35 6.56 -2.20
N ALA A 89 -14.25 5.98 -2.69
CA ALA A 89 -13.67 6.38 -3.97
C ALA A 89 -14.57 6.01 -5.15
N ALA A 90 -14.64 6.89 -6.15
CA ALA A 90 -15.27 6.57 -7.43
C ALA A 90 -14.46 5.52 -8.19
N ILE A 91 -15.14 4.63 -8.91
CA ILE A 91 -14.50 3.66 -9.81
C ILE A 91 -14.33 4.35 -11.16
N PRO A 92 -13.12 4.35 -11.75
CA PRO A 92 -12.91 4.89 -13.08
C PRO A 92 -13.68 4.11 -14.15
N VAL A 93 -14.10 4.82 -15.18
CA VAL A 93 -14.53 4.26 -16.45
C VAL A 93 -13.35 4.31 -17.41
N PHE A 94 -13.09 3.22 -18.13
CA PHE A 94 -11.96 3.12 -19.05
C PHE A 94 -12.46 3.08 -20.48
N ASP A 95 -11.86 3.90 -21.34
CA ASP A 95 -12.06 3.88 -22.80
C ASP A 95 -11.28 2.71 -23.45
N ASP A 96 -10.18 2.28 -22.82
CA ASP A 96 -9.43 1.10 -23.23
C ASP A 96 -10.29 -0.17 -23.07
N PRO A 97 -10.55 -0.93 -24.15
CA PRO A 97 -11.47 -2.07 -24.13
C PRO A 97 -10.98 -3.21 -23.22
N ILE A 98 -9.67 -3.40 -23.07
CA ILE A 98 -9.06 -4.41 -22.20
C ILE A 98 -9.28 -4.03 -20.74
N LEU A 99 -8.96 -2.80 -20.36
CA LEU A 99 -9.18 -2.32 -18.99
C LEU A 99 -10.66 -2.29 -18.64
N ALA A 100 -11.54 -1.90 -19.57
CA ALA A 100 -12.99 -1.96 -19.38
C ALA A 100 -13.47 -3.41 -19.16
N ALA A 101 -12.92 -4.38 -19.87
CA ALA A 101 -13.23 -5.79 -19.66
C ALA A 101 -12.73 -6.30 -18.30
N LEU A 102 -11.52 -5.93 -17.90
CA LEU A 102 -10.95 -6.27 -16.59
C LEU A 102 -11.74 -5.63 -15.43
N ALA A 103 -12.18 -4.38 -15.59
CA ALA A 103 -13.03 -3.73 -14.59
C ALA A 103 -14.38 -4.44 -14.41
N ARG A 104 -14.99 -4.94 -15.51
CA ARG A 104 -16.20 -5.79 -15.44
C ARG A 104 -15.93 -7.17 -14.82
N LYS A 105 -14.75 -7.76 -15.07
CA LYS A 105 -14.34 -9.05 -14.48
C LYS A 105 -14.09 -8.92 -12.97
N HIS A 106 -13.61 -7.79 -12.52
CA HIS A 106 -13.25 -7.51 -11.13
C HIS A 106 -14.12 -6.39 -10.50
N PRO A 107 -15.46 -6.52 -10.47
CA PRO A 107 -16.30 -5.49 -9.89
C PRO A 107 -15.99 -5.32 -8.41
N GLY A 108 -16.02 -4.07 -7.95
CA GLY A 108 -15.82 -3.75 -6.53
C GLY A 108 -14.37 -3.60 -6.09
N LEU A 109 -13.38 -3.81 -6.98
CA LEU A 109 -12.00 -3.44 -6.69
C LEU A 109 -11.93 -1.95 -6.30
N ARG A 110 -11.16 -1.65 -5.25
CA ARG A 110 -10.77 -0.30 -4.84
C ARG A 110 -9.25 -0.19 -4.74
N ALA A 111 -8.78 1.03 -4.66
CA ALA A 111 -7.37 1.32 -4.51
C ALA A 111 -6.98 1.26 -3.03
N TRP A 112 -6.48 0.10 -2.58
CA TRP A 112 -5.86 -0.01 -1.26
C TRP A 112 -4.56 0.82 -1.18
N SER A 113 -4.29 1.39 0.00
CA SER A 113 -3.05 2.11 0.30
C SER A 113 -2.56 1.84 1.73
N ALA A 114 -1.31 2.17 2.00
CA ALA A 114 -0.76 2.12 3.36
C ALA A 114 -1.40 3.17 4.30
N GLY A 115 -2.01 4.22 3.73
CA GLY A 115 -2.68 5.29 4.46
C GLY A 115 -1.84 6.55 4.63
N SER A 116 -0.55 6.53 4.29
CA SER A 116 0.31 7.71 4.29
C SER A 116 1.37 7.65 3.19
N LEU A 117 1.73 8.82 2.67
CA LEU A 117 2.83 8.95 1.69
C LEU A 117 4.15 8.49 2.31
N PHE A 118 4.40 8.81 3.58
CA PHE A 118 5.60 8.41 4.29
C PHE A 118 5.80 6.88 4.28
N GLU A 119 4.78 6.11 4.65
CA GLU A 119 4.84 4.64 4.61
C GLU A 119 5.08 4.12 3.20
N GLY A 120 4.42 4.73 2.20
CA GLY A 120 4.64 4.40 0.80
C GLY A 120 6.09 4.64 0.35
N VAL A 121 6.72 5.74 0.78
CA VAL A 121 8.13 6.05 0.48
C VAL A 121 9.07 5.06 1.16
N VAL A 122 8.89 4.80 2.45
CA VAL A 122 9.72 3.86 3.23
C VAL A 122 9.68 2.48 2.57
N SER A 123 8.48 1.95 2.31
CA SER A 123 8.29 0.66 1.67
C SER A 123 8.91 0.62 0.26
N SER A 124 8.77 1.69 -0.52
CA SER A 124 9.35 1.77 -1.86
C SER A 124 10.88 1.78 -1.83
N ILE A 125 11.52 2.51 -0.89
CA ILE A 125 12.99 2.50 -0.71
C ILE A 125 13.49 1.11 -0.35
N VAL A 126 12.82 0.44 0.59
CA VAL A 126 13.17 -0.94 1.00
C VAL A 126 13.07 -1.90 -0.19
N GLY A 127 12.04 -1.74 -1.02
CA GLY A 127 11.75 -2.63 -2.14
C GLY A 127 12.58 -2.43 -3.41
N GLN A 128 13.42 -1.38 -3.50
CA GLN A 128 14.20 -1.09 -4.71
C GLN A 128 15.07 -2.28 -5.14
N SER A 129 14.96 -2.72 -6.39
CA SER A 129 15.89 -3.68 -7.03
C SER A 129 16.16 -4.97 -6.25
N ILE A 130 15.20 -5.45 -5.46
CA ILE A 130 15.28 -6.73 -4.74
C ILE A 130 13.98 -7.55 -4.95
N SER A 131 14.02 -8.84 -4.65
CA SER A 131 12.83 -9.66 -4.72
C SER A 131 11.80 -9.26 -3.65
N VAL A 132 10.53 -9.56 -3.91
CA VAL A 132 9.44 -9.32 -2.94
C VAL A 132 9.71 -10.00 -1.59
N ALA A 133 10.25 -11.22 -1.60
CA ALA A 133 10.59 -11.95 -0.38
C ALA A 133 11.73 -11.27 0.43
N ALA A 134 12.76 -10.78 -0.26
CA ALA A 134 13.83 -10.02 0.39
C ALA A 134 13.31 -8.69 0.95
N ALA A 135 12.46 -8.00 0.19
CA ALA A 135 11.82 -6.77 0.65
C ALA A 135 10.94 -7.01 1.90
N ALA A 136 10.14 -8.09 1.91
CA ALA A 136 9.33 -8.47 3.07
C ALA A 136 10.17 -8.69 4.32
N THR A 137 11.28 -9.44 4.18
CA THR A 137 12.20 -9.71 5.29
C THR A 137 12.85 -8.43 5.82
N THR A 138 13.30 -7.56 4.92
CA THR A 138 13.99 -6.32 5.28
C THR A 138 13.02 -5.32 5.92
N GLU A 139 11.81 -5.19 5.38
CA GLU A 139 10.80 -4.29 5.93
C GLU A 139 10.33 -4.74 7.33
N ARG A 140 10.18 -6.06 7.54
CA ARG A 140 9.88 -6.60 8.85
C ARG A 140 11.00 -6.26 9.84
N ARG A 141 12.27 -6.48 9.49
CA ARG A 141 13.42 -6.11 10.35
C ARG A 141 13.46 -4.62 10.65
N LEU A 142 13.09 -3.79 9.67
CA LEU A 142 13.01 -2.34 9.88
C LEU A 142 11.93 -2.00 10.92
N CYS A 143 10.73 -2.57 10.80
CA CYS A 143 9.67 -2.32 11.77
C CYS A 143 10.02 -2.86 13.16
N GLU A 144 10.55 -4.09 13.26
CA GLU A 144 11.02 -4.71 14.50
C GLU A 144 12.12 -3.89 15.20
N ARG A 145 12.97 -3.21 14.42
CA ARG A 145 14.07 -2.39 14.95
C ARG A 145 13.58 -1.15 15.70
N PHE A 146 12.42 -0.64 15.31
CA PHE A 146 11.87 0.62 15.83
C PHE A 146 10.70 0.43 16.78
N ASN A 147 9.97 -0.67 16.69
CA ASN A 147 8.70 -0.82 17.39
C ASN A 147 8.49 -2.27 17.90
N ASP A 148 7.84 -2.38 19.04
CA ASP A 148 7.38 -3.65 19.56
C ASP A 148 6.24 -4.20 18.69
N GLY A 149 6.19 -5.53 18.54
CA GLY A 149 5.13 -6.20 17.82
C GLY A 149 3.87 -6.38 18.66
N LEU A 150 2.73 -6.43 17.96
CA LEU A 150 1.43 -6.73 18.56
C LEU A 150 0.95 -8.12 18.11
N HIS A 151 0.31 -8.86 19.02
CA HIS A 151 -0.38 -10.09 18.69
C HIS A 151 -1.89 -9.81 18.50
N ILE A 152 -2.40 -10.11 17.30
CA ILE A 152 -3.80 -9.96 16.94
C ILE A 152 -4.24 -11.27 16.26
N ASP A 153 -5.28 -11.92 16.79
CA ASP A 153 -5.82 -13.17 16.25
C ASP A 153 -4.75 -14.26 16.00
N GLY A 154 -3.82 -14.40 16.97
CA GLY A 154 -2.75 -15.41 16.91
C GLY A 154 -1.59 -15.08 15.96
N ARG A 155 -1.49 -13.86 15.47
CA ARG A 155 -0.43 -13.38 14.58
C ARG A 155 0.27 -12.18 15.13
N GLN A 156 1.52 -12.03 14.73
CA GLN A 156 2.34 -10.90 15.10
C GLN A 156 2.40 -9.87 13.98
N PHE A 157 2.21 -8.60 14.35
CA PHE A 157 2.26 -7.43 13.49
C PHE A 157 3.23 -6.41 14.09
N TRP A 158 3.89 -5.63 13.24
CA TRP A 158 4.77 -4.56 13.67
C TRP A 158 4.33 -3.25 13.00
N PRO A 159 4.04 -2.19 13.78
CA PRO A 159 3.76 -0.89 13.19
C PRO A 159 4.98 -0.37 12.43
N PRO A 160 4.79 0.39 11.35
CA PRO A 160 5.89 1.01 10.61
C PRO A 160 6.63 2.02 11.50
N PRO A 161 7.92 2.32 11.23
CA PRO A 161 8.63 3.39 11.93
C PRO A 161 7.94 4.73 11.68
N ARG A 162 8.01 5.65 12.65
CA ARG A 162 7.53 7.02 12.49
C ARG A 162 8.62 7.91 11.88
N PRO A 163 8.26 9.03 11.25
CA PRO A 163 9.24 9.99 10.73
C PRO A 163 10.29 10.39 11.76
N GLU A 164 9.89 10.72 12.99
CA GLU A 164 10.76 11.17 14.06
C GLU A 164 11.75 10.08 14.51
N GLN A 165 11.33 8.81 14.47
CA GLN A 165 12.21 7.67 14.80
C GLN A 165 13.32 7.52 13.76
N LEU A 166 13.00 7.61 12.46
CA LEU A 166 14.01 7.58 11.40
C LEU A 166 14.90 8.82 11.44
N ALA A 167 14.33 10.03 11.64
CA ALA A 167 15.06 11.29 11.71
C ALA A 167 16.12 11.31 12.83
N SER A 168 15.80 10.71 13.98
CA SER A 168 16.70 10.65 15.14
C SER A 168 17.72 9.50 15.08
N SER A 169 17.66 8.65 14.06
CA SER A 169 18.52 7.48 13.91
C SER A 169 19.75 7.79 13.06
N SER A 170 20.84 7.04 13.28
CA SER A 170 21.97 7.04 12.35
C SER A 170 21.71 6.09 11.18
N ALA A 171 22.30 6.38 10.02
CA ALA A 171 22.27 5.48 8.87
C ALA A 171 22.91 4.10 9.21
N ALA A 172 23.90 4.07 10.08
CA ALA A 172 24.52 2.83 10.56
C ALA A 172 23.49 1.95 11.32
N PHE A 173 22.70 2.54 12.19
CA PHE A 173 21.63 1.86 12.93
C PHE A 173 20.56 1.29 11.97
N VAL A 174 20.11 2.08 11.00
CA VAL A 174 19.12 1.64 10.00
C VAL A 174 19.67 0.53 9.11
N ARG A 175 20.96 0.60 8.76
CA ARG A 175 21.62 -0.41 7.91
C ARG A 175 21.62 -1.82 8.52
N GLU A 176 21.61 -1.97 9.84
CA GLU A 176 21.54 -3.26 10.52
C GLU A 176 20.27 -4.06 10.18
N THR A 177 19.23 -3.42 9.62
CA THR A 177 18.02 -4.09 9.13
C THR A 177 18.23 -4.87 7.83
N GLY A 178 19.38 -4.68 7.17
CA GLY A 178 19.75 -5.34 5.92
C GLY A 178 19.62 -4.47 4.67
N VAL A 179 19.28 -3.18 4.82
CA VAL A 179 19.33 -2.23 3.70
C VAL A 179 20.77 -1.83 3.39
N THR A 180 21.04 -1.39 2.15
CA THR A 180 22.33 -0.84 1.77
C THR A 180 22.58 0.51 2.46
N THR A 181 23.83 0.93 2.58
CA THR A 181 24.19 2.24 3.17
C THR A 181 23.41 3.39 2.52
N LYS A 182 23.35 3.41 1.20
CA LYS A 182 22.62 4.45 0.44
C LYS A 182 21.12 4.48 0.77
N ARG A 183 20.48 3.31 0.95
CA ARG A 183 19.08 3.25 1.35
C ARG A 183 18.88 3.66 2.80
N ALA A 184 19.80 3.30 3.69
CA ALA A 184 19.74 3.75 5.08
C ALA A 184 19.83 5.27 5.19
N GLU A 185 20.74 5.90 4.45
CA GLU A 185 20.87 7.36 4.34
C GLU A 185 19.58 7.99 3.78
N ALA A 186 19.00 7.41 2.74
CA ALA A 186 17.74 7.87 2.15
C ALA A 186 16.58 7.76 3.15
N LEU A 187 16.48 6.66 3.92
CA LEU A 187 15.45 6.46 4.95
C LEU A 187 15.55 7.51 6.06
N VAL A 188 16.76 7.80 6.55
CA VAL A 188 17.00 8.85 7.55
C VAL A 188 16.62 10.24 6.99
N ALA A 189 17.04 10.55 5.75
CA ALA A 189 16.70 11.81 5.10
C ALA A 189 15.20 11.98 4.89
N VAL A 190 14.48 10.92 4.50
CA VAL A 190 13.01 10.90 4.41
C VAL A 190 12.39 11.11 5.78
N GLY A 191 12.89 10.43 6.82
CA GLY A 191 12.45 10.67 8.19
C GLY A 191 12.57 12.13 8.60
N THR A 192 13.72 12.75 8.34
CA THR A 192 13.98 14.16 8.63
C THR A 192 13.02 15.10 7.88
N LEU A 193 12.77 14.82 6.61
CA LEU A 193 11.87 15.62 5.78
C LEU A 193 10.43 15.57 6.31
N PHE A 194 9.92 14.38 6.63
CA PHE A 194 8.56 14.19 7.12
C PHE A 194 8.36 14.53 8.60
N ALA A 195 9.42 14.58 9.40
CA ALA A 195 9.35 15.06 10.78
C ALA A 195 9.16 16.60 10.87
N SER A 196 9.43 17.33 9.79
CA SER A 196 9.19 18.79 9.71
C SER A 196 7.70 19.08 9.51
N GLU A 197 7.08 19.83 10.42
CA GLU A 197 5.65 20.17 10.36
C GLU A 197 5.21 20.83 9.04
N PRO A 198 5.90 21.87 8.53
CA PRO A 198 5.48 22.49 7.27
C PRO A 198 5.48 21.50 6.10
N THR A 199 6.47 20.60 6.09
CA THR A 199 6.59 19.59 5.03
C THR A 199 5.52 18.52 5.16
N ARG A 200 5.27 18.03 6.37
CA ARG A 200 4.21 17.03 6.62
C ARG A 200 2.85 17.58 6.23
N ALA A 201 2.50 18.79 6.61
CA ALA A 201 1.25 19.43 6.22
C ALA A 201 1.09 19.54 4.70
N ALA A 202 2.17 19.83 3.97
CA ALA A 202 2.14 19.86 2.49
C ALA A 202 1.87 18.47 1.91
N PHE A 203 2.51 17.42 2.42
CA PHE A 203 2.27 16.04 1.99
C PHE A 203 0.87 15.53 2.33
N ASP A 204 0.32 15.93 3.47
CA ASP A 204 -1.03 15.55 3.88
C ASP A 204 -2.10 16.28 3.06
N THR A 205 -1.82 17.52 2.63
CA THR A 205 -2.77 18.36 1.87
C THR A 205 -2.80 17.97 0.39
N ASP A 206 -1.64 17.89 -0.25
CA ASP A 206 -1.50 17.53 -1.67
C ASP A 206 -0.24 16.68 -1.87
N PRO A 207 -0.33 15.35 -1.61
CA PRO A 207 0.82 14.46 -1.76
C PRO A 207 1.37 14.41 -3.18
N VAL A 208 0.53 14.62 -4.20
CA VAL A 208 0.95 14.56 -5.60
C VAL A 208 1.82 15.76 -5.97
N ALA A 209 1.44 16.96 -5.54
CA ALA A 209 2.23 18.16 -5.77
C ALA A 209 3.50 18.16 -4.90
N ALA A 210 3.37 17.80 -3.62
CA ALA A 210 4.45 17.85 -2.65
C ALA A 210 5.55 16.79 -2.87
N VAL A 211 5.22 15.63 -3.48
CA VAL A 211 6.14 14.49 -3.64
C VAL A 211 7.43 14.80 -4.40
N GLN A 212 7.44 15.85 -5.22
CA GLN A 212 8.64 16.31 -5.95
C GLN A 212 9.78 16.70 -5.03
N GLN A 213 9.51 17.09 -3.78
CA GLN A 213 10.53 17.38 -2.77
C GLN A 213 11.43 16.16 -2.48
N LEU A 214 10.89 14.95 -2.65
CA LEU A 214 11.64 13.70 -2.45
C LEU A 214 12.74 13.51 -3.49
N ALA A 215 12.64 14.11 -4.69
CA ALA A 215 13.63 13.97 -5.75
C ALA A 215 15.02 14.56 -5.38
N SER A 216 15.07 15.44 -4.36
CA SER A 216 16.33 15.98 -3.84
C SER A 216 17.12 14.97 -3.01
N ILE A 217 16.48 13.89 -2.53
CA ILE A 217 17.10 12.88 -1.69
C ILE A 217 17.83 11.87 -2.56
N SER A 218 19.15 11.71 -2.33
CA SER A 218 19.96 10.73 -3.05
C SER A 218 19.40 9.31 -2.91
N GLY A 219 19.18 8.65 -4.05
CA GLY A 219 18.61 7.28 -4.09
C GLY A 219 17.09 7.24 -4.25
N ILE A 220 16.41 8.38 -4.29
CA ILE A 220 14.99 8.45 -4.63
C ILE A 220 14.84 8.88 -6.09
N GLY A 221 14.40 7.93 -6.92
CA GLY A 221 14.16 8.14 -8.34
C GLY A 221 12.68 8.13 -8.70
N PRO A 222 12.35 8.35 -9.99
CA PRO A 222 10.96 8.39 -10.47
C PRO A 222 10.14 7.15 -10.09
N TRP A 223 10.70 5.95 -10.19
CA TRP A 223 10.02 4.72 -9.78
C TRP A 223 9.63 4.74 -8.30
N THR A 224 10.54 5.16 -7.42
CA THR A 224 10.28 5.24 -5.96
C THR A 224 9.17 6.24 -5.67
N ILE A 225 9.21 7.41 -6.30
CA ILE A 225 8.18 8.45 -6.15
C ILE A 225 6.81 7.94 -6.60
N GLN A 226 6.73 7.35 -7.77
CA GLN A 226 5.47 6.85 -8.32
C GLN A 226 4.94 5.64 -7.55
N SER A 227 5.81 4.73 -7.09
CA SER A 227 5.44 3.62 -6.22
C SER A 227 4.93 4.11 -4.87
N ALA A 228 5.55 5.15 -4.30
CA ALA A 228 5.10 5.75 -3.04
C ALA A 228 3.71 6.40 -3.18
N LEU A 229 3.45 7.10 -4.27
CA LEU A 229 2.12 7.65 -4.57
C LEU A 229 1.06 6.55 -4.75
N LEU A 230 1.41 5.48 -5.47
CA LEU A 230 0.51 4.35 -5.72
C LEU A 230 0.16 3.61 -4.44
N TRP A 231 1.16 3.21 -3.66
CA TRP A 231 0.96 2.36 -2.48
C TRP A 231 0.73 3.15 -1.19
N GLY A 232 1.22 4.38 -1.09
CA GLY A 232 1.09 5.20 0.11
C GLY A 232 -0.25 5.92 0.22
N VAL A 233 -0.73 6.52 -0.88
CA VAL A 233 -1.91 7.39 -0.88
C VAL A 233 -2.90 7.08 -1.99
N ALA A 234 -2.74 5.96 -2.68
CA ALA A 234 -3.62 5.50 -3.76
C ALA A 234 -3.87 6.56 -4.85
N ALA A 235 -2.85 7.38 -5.18
CA ALA A 235 -2.98 8.39 -6.22
C ALA A 235 -3.41 7.75 -7.55
N ALA A 236 -4.49 8.26 -8.14
CA ALA A 236 -5.18 7.61 -9.26
C ALA A 236 -4.31 7.46 -10.52
N ASP A 237 -3.43 8.43 -10.76
CA ASP A 237 -2.57 8.47 -11.96
C ASP A 237 -1.09 8.15 -11.67
N ALA A 238 -0.78 7.56 -10.52
CA ALA A 238 0.58 7.12 -10.23
C ALA A 238 0.99 5.96 -11.17
N HIS A 239 2.17 6.08 -11.78
CA HIS A 239 2.71 5.06 -12.68
C HIS A 239 4.16 4.75 -12.30
N PRO A 240 4.44 3.60 -11.67
CA PRO A 240 5.80 3.16 -11.39
C PRO A 240 6.49 2.80 -12.70
N THR A 241 7.16 3.78 -13.30
CA THR A 241 7.86 3.62 -14.58
C THR A 241 8.87 2.50 -14.50
N ARG A 242 9.01 1.71 -15.57
CA ARG A 242 9.96 0.60 -15.67
C ARG A 242 9.72 -0.52 -14.63
N ASP A 243 8.48 -0.72 -14.21
CA ASP A 243 8.11 -1.79 -13.29
C ASP A 243 8.00 -3.14 -14.02
N VAL A 244 8.83 -4.09 -13.61
CA VAL A 244 8.92 -5.43 -14.25
C VAL A 244 7.68 -6.28 -13.96
N ALA A 245 7.07 -6.13 -12.78
CA ALA A 245 5.87 -6.87 -12.43
C ALA A 245 4.66 -6.36 -13.24
N LEU A 246 4.59 -5.04 -13.46
CA LEU A 246 3.58 -4.44 -14.32
C LEU A 246 3.78 -4.83 -15.78
N LEU A 247 5.03 -4.87 -16.28
CA LEU A 247 5.33 -5.37 -17.62
C LEU A 247 4.84 -6.81 -17.80
N ARG A 248 5.12 -7.69 -16.83
CA ARG A 248 4.65 -9.08 -16.87
C ARG A 248 3.13 -9.15 -16.93
N ALA A 249 2.43 -8.36 -16.13
CA ALA A 249 0.96 -8.34 -16.11
C ALA A 249 0.38 -7.76 -17.41
N ALA A 250 0.96 -6.69 -17.94
CA ALA A 250 0.50 -6.07 -19.19
C ALA A 250 0.65 -7.01 -20.40
N ARG A 251 1.73 -7.77 -20.48
CA ARG A 251 1.98 -8.74 -21.59
C ARG A 251 0.89 -9.81 -21.73
N VAL A 252 0.19 -10.15 -20.67
CA VAL A 252 -0.92 -11.11 -20.71
C VAL A 252 -2.06 -10.61 -21.61
N HIS A 253 -2.28 -9.29 -21.61
CA HIS A 253 -3.43 -8.66 -22.26
C HIS A 253 -3.06 -7.82 -23.49
N TYR A 254 -1.82 -7.32 -23.54
CA TYR A 254 -1.32 -6.45 -24.61
C TYR A 254 -0.12 -7.10 -25.31
N PRO A 255 -0.34 -7.96 -26.32
CA PRO A 255 0.74 -8.68 -27.02
C PRO A 255 1.77 -7.76 -27.67
N VAL A 256 1.41 -6.51 -27.95
CA VAL A 256 2.30 -5.50 -28.55
C VAL A 256 3.35 -4.96 -27.56
N VAL A 257 3.19 -5.21 -26.25
CA VAL A 257 4.11 -4.75 -25.21
C VAL A 257 5.25 -5.73 -25.06
N SER A 258 6.39 -5.40 -25.67
CA SER A 258 7.58 -6.25 -25.68
C SER A 258 8.59 -5.89 -24.59
N ASP A 259 8.67 -4.63 -24.19
CA ASP A 259 9.65 -4.13 -23.22
C ASP A 259 9.05 -3.03 -22.30
N LEU A 260 9.88 -2.50 -21.41
CA LEU A 260 9.51 -1.45 -20.47
C LEU A 260 9.19 -0.10 -21.14
N LYS A 261 9.74 0.17 -22.33
CA LYS A 261 9.42 1.41 -23.07
C LYS A 261 8.06 1.32 -23.72
N ASP A 262 7.71 0.15 -24.24
CA ASP A 262 6.37 -0.11 -24.77
C ASP A 262 5.32 0.01 -23.68
N LEU A 263 5.61 -0.54 -22.48
CA LEU A 263 4.73 -0.39 -21.32
C LEU A 263 4.53 1.08 -20.94
N ASP A 264 5.61 1.85 -20.81
CA ASP A 264 5.51 3.28 -20.47
C ASP A 264 4.70 4.06 -21.54
N ARG A 265 4.87 3.72 -22.83
CA ARG A 265 4.09 4.32 -23.92
C ARG A 265 2.61 3.94 -23.86
N LEU A 266 2.31 2.67 -23.58
CA LEU A 266 0.94 2.20 -23.41
C LEU A 266 0.27 2.88 -22.22
N ALA A 267 0.98 3.02 -21.11
CA ALA A 267 0.46 3.63 -19.89
C ALA A 267 0.03 5.10 -20.08
N GLU A 268 0.58 5.82 -21.05
CA GLU A 268 0.14 7.19 -21.37
C GLU A 268 -1.34 7.23 -21.83
N GLN A 269 -1.84 6.15 -22.41
CA GLN A 269 -3.24 6.04 -22.85
C GLN A 269 -4.19 5.76 -21.67
N TRP A 270 -3.68 5.35 -20.52
CA TRP A 270 -4.47 5.05 -19.33
C TRP A 270 -4.70 6.28 -18.43
N LYS A 271 -4.11 7.43 -18.77
CA LYS A 271 -4.33 8.68 -18.01
C LYS A 271 -5.82 9.04 -18.00
N PRO A 272 -6.32 9.57 -16.88
CA PRO A 272 -5.66 9.90 -15.62
C PRO A 272 -5.72 8.75 -14.58
N TYR A 273 -5.84 7.49 -15.00
CA TYR A 273 -6.09 6.33 -14.13
C TYR A 273 -5.03 5.24 -14.23
N ARG A 274 -3.75 5.60 -14.45
CA ARG A 274 -2.64 4.64 -14.63
C ARG A 274 -2.46 3.70 -13.45
N ALA A 275 -2.65 4.19 -12.21
CA ALA A 275 -2.59 3.35 -11.01
C ALA A 275 -3.73 2.32 -10.94
N TRP A 276 -4.92 2.69 -11.40
CA TRP A 276 -6.04 1.77 -11.49
C TRP A 276 -5.82 0.70 -12.56
N ALA A 277 -5.29 1.08 -13.73
CA ALA A 277 -4.92 0.14 -14.78
C ALA A 277 -3.90 -0.90 -14.26
N ALA A 278 -2.85 -0.44 -13.58
CA ALA A 278 -1.86 -1.32 -12.96
C ALA A 278 -2.49 -2.29 -11.96
N ARG A 279 -3.40 -1.83 -11.09
CA ARG A 279 -4.09 -2.66 -10.11
C ARG A 279 -4.98 -3.73 -10.76
N LEU A 280 -5.71 -3.38 -11.82
CA LEU A 280 -6.51 -4.34 -12.58
C LEU A 280 -5.65 -5.43 -13.21
N LEU A 281 -4.56 -5.05 -13.86
CA LEU A 281 -3.62 -5.97 -14.50
C LEU A 281 -2.96 -6.89 -13.47
N TRP A 282 -2.51 -6.36 -12.34
CA TRP A 282 -1.93 -7.18 -11.27
C TRP A 282 -2.96 -8.09 -10.62
N LEU A 283 -4.18 -7.60 -10.36
CA LEU A 283 -5.25 -8.43 -9.78
C LEU A 283 -5.61 -9.61 -10.69
N ASP A 284 -5.65 -9.37 -11.98
CA ASP A 284 -5.94 -10.42 -12.95
C ASP A 284 -4.80 -11.46 -13.06
N LEU A 285 -3.55 -11.01 -12.94
CA LEU A 285 -2.38 -11.90 -12.98
C LEU A 285 -2.19 -12.70 -11.69
N PHE A 286 -2.32 -12.05 -10.53
CA PHE A 286 -1.96 -12.64 -9.24
C PHE A 286 -3.16 -13.19 -8.45
N GLY A 287 -4.39 -12.82 -8.83
CA GLY A 287 -5.59 -13.23 -8.14
C GLY A 287 -5.81 -12.57 -6.78
N TYR A 288 -6.72 -13.14 -5.98
CA TYR A 288 -7.03 -12.72 -4.61
C TYR A 288 -7.53 -13.92 -3.79
N ASP A 289 -7.42 -13.85 -2.47
CA ASP A 289 -7.92 -14.91 -1.57
C ASP A 289 -9.43 -15.11 -1.75
N GLY A 290 -9.82 -16.29 -2.22
CA GLY A 290 -11.20 -16.65 -2.59
C GLY A 290 -11.38 -17.00 -4.07
N ALA A 291 -10.45 -16.62 -4.96
CA ALA A 291 -10.51 -16.97 -6.38
C ALA A 291 -9.61 -18.17 -6.74
N ASN A 292 -8.55 -18.44 -5.99
CA ASN A 292 -7.57 -19.51 -6.26
C ASN A 292 -7.47 -20.52 -5.11
N ALA A 293 -8.58 -21.18 -4.78
CA ALA A 293 -8.52 -22.44 -4.04
C ALA A 293 -8.15 -23.63 -4.95
N THR A 294 -7.87 -23.38 -6.23
CA THR A 294 -7.54 -24.42 -7.24
C THR A 294 -6.41 -23.89 -8.13
N GLY A 295 -5.17 -24.19 -7.77
CA GLY A 295 -4.05 -24.01 -8.70
C GLY A 295 -2.72 -23.86 -7.97
N ASP A 296 -1.96 -24.91 -7.99
CA ASP A 296 -0.59 -25.03 -7.52
C ASP A 296 0.32 -23.91 -8.05
N ALA A 297 1.18 -23.41 -7.15
CA ALA A 297 2.26 -22.48 -7.45
C ALA A 297 3.47 -23.19 -8.02
#